data_14cb9b64615fdbe3b21cc59f4abb4177
#
_entry.id   14cb9b64615fdbe3b21cc59f4abb4177
#
_cell.length_a   1.000
_cell.length_b   1.000
_cell.length_c   1.000
_cell.angle_alpha   90.00
_cell.angle_beta   90.00
_cell.angle_gamma   90.00
#
_symmetry.space_group_name_H-M   'P 1'
#
loop_
_entity.id
_entity.type
_entity.pdbx_description
1 polymer ?
#
loop_
_entity_poly.entity_id
_entity_poly.type
_entity_poly.pdbx_seq_one_letter_code
_entity_poly.pdbx_strand_id
1 'polypeptide(L)'
;GYIDRKGNKVNGYKDSAFCLSNFLKQCTQWTLTEIKEREKLLLSNFMRLWPMITSNYVPLEKEYELVSFDDDEYELTGRTIIGFRYRDERHPVYTWKNMLIQVCTLIYNENPSAMAYLATKNYWIYEADGKERTKIAEGCYVLSSSSTNTKRSILNFLFKSCEIPSGVLELELTPLADKLVEGIEE
;
A
#
# COMPACT_ATOMS: atom_id res chain seq x y z
N GLY A 1 36.38 6.75 -13.33
CA GLY A 1 35.54 7.26 -14.39
C GLY A 1 34.80 6.13 -15.11
N TYR A 2 33.75 6.47 -15.82
CA TYR A 2 32.96 5.55 -16.65
C TYR A 2 32.69 6.20 -18.00
N ILE A 3 32.23 5.42 -18.97
CA ILE A 3 31.81 5.93 -20.26
C ILE A 3 30.30 6.17 -20.21
N ASP A 4 29.86 7.37 -20.56
CA ASP A 4 28.43 7.72 -20.62
C ASP A 4 27.73 7.07 -21.83
N ARG A 5 26.39 7.21 -21.92
CA ARG A 5 25.61 6.65 -23.04
C ARG A 5 25.97 7.23 -24.42
N LYS A 6 26.69 8.36 -24.46
CA LYS A 6 27.16 9.03 -25.68
C LYS A 6 28.59 8.65 -26.04
N GLY A 7 29.24 7.77 -25.27
CA GLY A 7 30.61 7.33 -25.49
C GLY A 7 31.68 8.26 -24.91
N ASN A 8 31.31 9.30 -24.14
CA ASN A 8 32.29 10.20 -23.54
C ASN A 8 32.83 9.61 -22.24
N LYS A 9 34.11 9.83 -21.99
CA LYS A 9 34.75 9.45 -20.74
C LYS A 9 34.37 10.46 -19.65
N VAL A 10 33.71 9.98 -18.61
CA VAL A 10 33.24 10.80 -17.48
C VAL A 10 34.06 10.48 -16.23
N ASN A 11 34.46 11.49 -15.48
CA ASN A 11 35.27 11.33 -14.27
C ASN A 11 34.44 10.89 -13.04
N GLY A 12 33.23 10.38 -13.26
CA GLY A 12 32.36 9.91 -12.21
C GLY A 12 31.91 11.04 -11.30
N TYR A 13 32.16 10.90 -10.00
CA TYR A 13 31.72 11.88 -9.01
C TYR A 13 32.36 13.25 -9.15
N LYS A 14 33.51 13.38 -9.81
CA LYS A 14 34.19 14.68 -10.02
C LYS A 14 33.37 15.63 -10.89
N ASP A 15 32.61 15.08 -11.82
CA ASP A 15 31.77 15.86 -12.75
C ASP A 15 30.30 15.96 -12.28
N SER A 16 29.98 15.39 -11.12
CA SER A 16 28.63 15.40 -10.57
C SER A 16 28.23 16.81 -10.11
N ALA A 17 27.05 17.28 -10.53
CA ALA A 17 26.44 18.51 -10.05
C ALA A 17 25.82 18.38 -8.65
N PHE A 18 25.66 17.17 -8.14
CA PHE A 18 25.03 16.94 -6.83
C PHE A 18 25.97 17.34 -5.68
N CYS A 19 25.51 18.23 -4.81
CA CYS A 19 26.27 18.69 -3.65
C CYS A 19 26.68 17.54 -2.71
N LEU A 20 25.88 16.48 -2.61
CA LEU A 20 26.20 15.28 -1.84
C LEU A 20 27.44 14.53 -2.36
N SER A 21 27.84 14.77 -3.61
CA SER A 21 29.05 14.21 -4.21
C SER A 21 30.31 15.06 -3.94
N ASN A 22 30.19 16.25 -3.37
CA ASN A 22 31.35 17.14 -3.15
C ASN A 22 32.39 16.52 -2.23
N PHE A 23 31.97 15.78 -1.21
CA PHE A 23 32.89 15.04 -0.36
C PHE A 23 33.70 14.01 -1.17
N LEU A 24 33.03 13.26 -2.04
CA LEU A 24 33.66 12.24 -2.88
C LEU A 24 34.64 12.84 -3.90
N LYS A 25 34.44 14.09 -4.33
CA LYS A 25 35.35 14.78 -5.27
C LYS A 25 36.71 15.04 -4.66
N GLN A 26 36.76 15.19 -3.35
CA GLN A 26 37.98 15.51 -2.58
C GLN A 26 38.75 14.25 -2.11
N CYS A 27 38.09 13.10 -2.09
CA CYS A 27 38.73 11.86 -1.66
C CYS A 27 39.70 11.33 -2.73
N THR A 28 40.95 11.10 -2.34
CA THR A 28 41.97 10.45 -3.18
C THR A 28 41.90 8.93 -3.09
N GLN A 29 41.41 8.41 -1.99
CA GLN A 29 41.18 7.00 -1.71
C GLN A 29 39.83 6.82 -1.03
N TRP A 30 39.32 5.61 -1.04
CA TRP A 30 38.03 5.27 -0.44
C TRP A 30 38.21 4.13 0.55
N THR A 31 38.49 4.48 1.78
CA THR A 31 38.71 3.55 2.91
C THR A 31 37.56 3.62 3.91
N LEU A 32 37.64 2.80 4.96
CA LEU A 32 36.63 2.82 6.03
C LEU A 32 36.60 4.19 6.76
N THR A 33 37.68 4.90 6.78
CA THR A 33 37.77 6.23 7.39
C THR A 33 36.95 7.25 6.61
N GLU A 34 37.15 7.33 5.30
CA GLU A 34 36.37 8.23 4.41
C GLU A 34 34.89 7.89 4.42
N ILE A 35 34.56 6.61 4.51
CA ILE A 35 33.15 6.17 4.62
C ILE A 35 32.50 6.70 5.89
N LYS A 36 33.17 6.56 7.05
CA LYS A 36 32.67 7.04 8.34
C LYS A 36 32.58 8.57 8.40
N GLU A 37 33.54 9.28 7.84
CA GLU A 37 33.50 10.75 7.77
C GLU A 37 32.32 11.23 6.90
N ARG A 38 32.08 10.60 5.77
CA ARG A 38 30.92 10.90 4.93
C ARG A 38 29.60 10.59 5.65
N GLU A 39 29.51 9.47 6.35
CA GLU A 39 28.32 9.11 7.14
C GLU A 39 27.99 10.20 8.16
N LYS A 40 29.00 10.68 8.93
CA LYS A 40 28.82 11.77 9.90
C LYS A 40 28.33 13.05 9.21
N LEU A 41 28.91 13.41 8.08
CA LEU A 41 28.52 14.60 7.32
C LEU A 41 27.08 14.50 6.82
N LEU A 42 26.69 13.36 6.26
CA LEU A 42 25.34 13.12 5.77
C LEU A 42 24.33 13.13 6.92
N LEU A 43 24.65 12.48 8.04
CA LEU A 43 23.78 12.45 9.22
C LEU A 43 23.60 13.86 9.80
N SER A 44 24.68 14.65 9.93
CA SER A 44 24.61 16.04 10.38
C SER A 44 23.72 16.91 9.48
N ASN A 45 23.86 16.78 8.16
CA ASN A 45 23.02 17.50 7.20
C ASN A 45 21.56 17.04 7.27
N PHE A 46 21.34 15.74 7.41
CA PHE A 46 20.01 15.17 7.60
C PHE A 46 19.32 15.74 8.83
N MET A 47 19.99 15.72 9.99
CA MET A 47 19.45 16.24 11.25
C MET A 47 19.17 17.75 11.21
N ARG A 48 19.88 18.50 10.38
CA ARG A 48 19.63 19.93 10.17
C ARG A 48 18.39 20.19 9.33
N LEU A 49 18.14 19.36 8.31
CA LEU A 49 16.98 19.48 7.42
C LEU A 49 15.73 18.86 8.02
N TRP A 50 15.88 17.77 8.74
CA TRP A 50 14.82 17.05 9.45
C TRP A 50 15.21 16.89 10.91
N PRO A 51 15.02 17.93 11.73
CA PRO A 51 15.28 17.81 13.17
C PRO A 51 14.44 16.67 13.75
N MET A 52 15.03 15.92 14.67
CA MET A 52 14.31 14.84 15.34
C MET A 52 13.01 15.39 15.92
N ILE A 53 11.93 14.69 15.66
CA ILE A 53 10.63 14.96 16.24
C ILE A 53 10.79 14.81 17.74
N THR A 54 10.58 15.89 18.47
CA THR A 54 10.62 15.89 19.93
C THR A 54 9.51 15.01 20.48
N SER A 55 9.63 14.59 21.75
CA SER A 55 8.66 13.74 22.45
C SER A 55 7.20 14.26 22.43
N ASN A 56 6.98 15.48 21.98
CA ASN A 56 5.66 16.11 21.85
C ASN A 56 5.03 15.92 20.47
N TYR A 57 5.66 15.17 19.55
CA TYR A 57 4.99 14.81 18.30
C TYR A 57 3.88 13.81 18.62
N VAL A 58 2.67 14.32 18.61
CA VAL A 58 1.47 13.49 18.51
C VAL A 58 1.25 13.30 17.01
N PRO A 59 1.37 12.07 16.47
CA PRO A 59 0.96 11.81 15.09
C PRO A 59 -0.47 12.33 14.95
N LEU A 60 -0.71 13.18 13.96
CA LEU A 60 -2.08 13.48 13.55
C LEU A 60 -2.70 12.13 13.18
N GLU A 61 -3.57 11.62 14.04
CA GLU A 61 -4.41 10.49 13.68
C GLU A 61 -5.15 10.93 12.42
N LYS A 62 -4.86 10.25 11.32
CA LYS A 62 -5.59 10.52 10.09
C LYS A 62 -7.04 10.21 10.40
N GLU A 63 -7.86 11.24 10.38
CA GLU A 63 -9.30 11.05 10.46
C GLU A 63 -9.69 10.05 9.36
N TYR A 64 -10.43 9.05 9.75
CA TYR A 64 -11.01 8.08 8.83
C TYR A 64 -12.46 7.84 9.23
N GLU A 65 -13.26 7.54 8.25
CA GLU A 65 -14.62 7.07 8.45
C GLU A 65 -14.60 5.54 8.47
N LEU A 66 -15.23 4.96 9.49
CA LEU A 66 -15.46 3.52 9.56
C LEU A 66 -16.84 3.25 8.97
N VAL A 67 -16.88 2.47 7.89
CA VAL A 67 -18.09 2.20 7.13
C VAL A 67 -18.31 0.70 7.10
N SER A 68 -19.52 0.25 7.48
CA SER A 68 -19.90 -1.16 7.32
C SER A 68 -19.96 -1.52 5.86
N PHE A 69 -19.46 -2.69 5.50
CA PHE A 69 -19.54 -3.19 4.13
C PHE A 69 -20.96 -3.49 3.68
N ASP A 70 -21.89 -3.71 4.63
CA ASP A 70 -23.32 -3.91 4.39
C ASP A 70 -24.08 -2.63 4.00
N ASP A 71 -23.47 -1.46 4.19
CA ASP A 71 -24.11 -0.21 3.86
C ASP A 71 -24.10 0.00 2.35
N ASP A 72 -25.19 -0.39 1.70
CA ASP A 72 -25.37 -0.27 0.25
C ASP A 72 -25.57 1.16 -0.22
N GLU A 73 -25.97 2.07 0.67
CA GLU A 73 -26.17 3.49 0.37
C GLU A 73 -24.83 4.23 0.32
N TYR A 74 -23.77 3.65 0.90
CA TYR A 74 -22.48 4.30 0.98
C TYR A 74 -21.70 4.21 -0.33
N GLU A 75 -21.39 5.37 -0.91
CA GLU A 75 -20.62 5.44 -2.15
C GLU A 75 -19.11 5.26 -1.89
N LEU A 76 -18.53 4.23 -2.50
CA LEU A 76 -17.12 3.90 -2.40
C LEU A 76 -16.27 4.52 -3.52
N THR A 77 -16.91 5.01 -4.59
CA THR A 77 -16.24 5.55 -5.77
C THR A 77 -15.48 6.83 -5.41
N GLY A 78 -14.21 6.91 -5.82
CA GLY A 78 -13.36 8.06 -5.52
C GLY A 78 -12.80 8.13 -4.10
N ARG A 79 -13.19 7.20 -3.21
CA ARG A 79 -12.67 7.14 -1.83
C ARG A 79 -11.35 6.40 -1.77
N THR A 80 -10.47 6.86 -0.90
CA THR A 80 -9.21 6.16 -0.60
C THR A 80 -9.39 5.28 0.63
N ILE A 81 -9.03 4.01 0.49
CA ILE A 81 -9.01 3.07 1.60
C ILE A 81 -7.67 3.14 2.33
N ILE A 82 -7.70 3.14 3.66
CA ILE A 82 -6.50 3.15 4.53
C ILE A 82 -6.39 1.90 5.41
N GLY A 83 -7.47 1.16 5.52
CA GLY A 83 -7.53 -0.10 6.25
C GLY A 83 -8.91 -0.74 6.13
N PHE A 84 -9.04 -1.90 6.74
CA PHE A 84 -10.32 -2.56 6.96
C PHE A 84 -10.26 -3.35 8.26
N ARG A 85 -11.41 -3.66 8.81
CA ARG A 85 -11.56 -4.60 9.93
C ARG A 85 -12.32 -5.82 9.44
N TYR A 86 -11.80 -6.98 9.79
CA TYR A 86 -12.45 -8.26 9.51
C TYR A 86 -12.57 -9.02 10.83
N ARG A 87 -13.79 -9.29 11.29
CA ARG A 87 -14.07 -9.86 12.61
C ARG A 87 -13.34 -9.09 13.73
N ASP A 88 -13.45 -7.77 13.72
CA ASP A 88 -12.81 -6.83 14.67
C ASP A 88 -11.27 -6.74 14.57
N GLU A 89 -10.60 -7.58 13.78
CA GLU A 89 -9.16 -7.48 13.54
C GLU A 89 -8.85 -6.46 12.45
N ARG A 90 -8.01 -5.48 12.79
CA ARG A 90 -7.62 -4.40 11.88
C ARG A 90 -6.51 -4.81 10.95
N HIS A 91 -6.71 -4.57 9.65
CA HIS A 91 -5.75 -4.83 8.58
C HIS A 91 -5.44 -3.53 7.83
N PRO A 92 -4.23 -2.96 7.96
CA PRO A 92 -3.86 -1.76 7.21
C PRO A 92 -3.67 -2.10 5.72
N VAL A 93 -4.29 -1.30 4.86
CA VAL A 93 -4.12 -1.38 3.40
C VAL A 93 -4.14 0.01 2.79
N TYR A 94 -3.56 0.16 1.59
CA TYR A 94 -3.48 1.46 0.91
C TYR A 94 -4.09 1.43 -0.49
N THR A 95 -4.64 0.30 -0.90
CA THR A 95 -5.31 0.14 -2.19
C THR A 95 -6.48 -0.83 -2.10
N TRP A 96 -7.53 -0.56 -2.86
CA TRP A 96 -8.66 -1.45 -3.01
C TRP A 96 -8.29 -2.85 -3.50
N LYS A 97 -7.23 -2.94 -4.31
CA LYS A 97 -6.69 -4.23 -4.78
C LYS A 97 -6.14 -5.05 -3.62
N ASN A 98 -5.32 -4.45 -2.77
CA ASN A 98 -4.73 -5.14 -1.62
C ASN A 98 -5.79 -5.56 -0.59
N MET A 99 -6.80 -4.71 -0.36
CA MET A 99 -7.95 -5.04 0.48
C MET A 99 -8.66 -6.30 -0.05
N LEU A 100 -9.04 -6.31 -1.31
CA LEU A 100 -9.70 -7.48 -1.93
C LEU A 100 -8.88 -8.76 -1.75
N ILE A 101 -7.57 -8.72 -2.04
CA ILE A 101 -6.70 -9.89 -1.94
C ILE A 101 -6.64 -10.39 -0.49
N GLN A 102 -6.46 -9.49 0.49
CA GLN A 102 -6.38 -9.88 1.90
C GLN A 102 -7.70 -10.45 2.40
N VAL A 103 -8.84 -9.81 2.11
CA VAL A 103 -10.17 -10.34 2.50
C VAL A 103 -10.42 -11.70 1.85
N CYS A 104 -10.11 -11.89 0.58
CA CYS A 104 -10.23 -13.19 -0.08
C CYS A 104 -9.33 -14.25 0.57
N THR A 105 -8.13 -13.87 1.03
CA THR A 105 -7.23 -14.78 1.74
C THR A 105 -7.81 -15.18 3.10
N LEU A 106 -8.40 -14.23 3.83
CA LEU A 106 -9.07 -14.52 5.13
C LEU A 106 -10.26 -15.46 4.92
N ILE A 107 -11.11 -15.21 3.92
CA ILE A 107 -12.24 -16.09 3.56
C ILE A 107 -11.72 -17.48 3.16
N TYR A 108 -10.63 -17.56 2.38
CA TYR A 108 -10.02 -18.84 2.02
C TYR A 108 -9.56 -19.62 3.25
N ASN A 109 -8.93 -18.97 4.22
CA ASN A 109 -8.46 -19.61 5.44
C ASN A 109 -9.61 -20.15 6.31
N GLU A 110 -10.76 -19.48 6.28
CA GLU A 110 -11.97 -19.95 6.98
C GLU A 110 -12.67 -21.08 6.24
N ASN A 111 -12.78 -20.99 4.92
CA ASN A 111 -13.57 -21.88 4.07
C ASN A 111 -12.81 -22.33 2.81
N PRO A 112 -11.69 -23.06 2.94
CA PRO A 112 -10.88 -23.45 1.80
C PRO A 112 -11.62 -24.31 0.78
N SER A 113 -12.49 -25.21 1.25
CA SER A 113 -13.27 -26.09 0.37
C SER A 113 -14.29 -25.33 -0.47
N ALA A 114 -14.99 -24.34 0.12
CA ALA A 114 -15.91 -23.50 -0.61
C ALA A 114 -15.19 -22.65 -1.67
N MET A 115 -14.07 -22.06 -1.31
CA MET A 115 -13.27 -21.25 -2.23
C MET A 115 -12.69 -22.09 -3.38
N ALA A 116 -12.22 -23.31 -3.11
CA ALA A 116 -11.77 -24.24 -4.15
C ALA A 116 -12.92 -24.63 -5.08
N TYR A 117 -14.10 -24.91 -4.55
CA TYR A 117 -15.29 -25.17 -5.37
C TYR A 117 -15.66 -23.97 -6.25
N LEU A 118 -15.62 -22.74 -5.72
CA LEU A 118 -15.90 -21.53 -6.50
C LEU A 118 -14.87 -21.34 -7.62
N ALA A 119 -13.61 -21.69 -7.41
CA ALA A 119 -12.57 -21.64 -8.41
C ALA A 119 -12.91 -22.53 -9.62
N THR A 120 -13.46 -23.72 -9.41
CA THR A 120 -13.89 -24.62 -10.51
C THR A 120 -14.99 -24.02 -11.38
N LYS A 121 -15.78 -23.07 -10.83
CA LYS A 121 -16.86 -22.39 -11.57
C LYS A 121 -16.36 -21.22 -12.41
N ASN A 122 -15.10 -20.80 -12.25
CA ASN A 122 -14.50 -19.67 -12.96
C ASN A 122 -15.33 -18.37 -12.87
N TYR A 123 -15.94 -18.13 -11.73
CA TYR A 123 -16.75 -16.94 -11.50
C TYR A 123 -16.12 -16.09 -10.39
N TRP A 124 -15.38 -15.06 -10.77
CA TRP A 124 -14.59 -14.17 -9.93
C TRP A 124 -13.35 -14.85 -9.28
N ILE A 125 -13.43 -16.13 -8.95
CA ILE A 125 -12.35 -16.98 -8.45
C ILE A 125 -12.01 -18.01 -9.53
N TYR A 126 -10.75 -18.33 -9.69
CA TYR A 126 -10.24 -19.15 -10.80
C TYR A 126 -9.19 -20.15 -10.30
N GLU A 127 -9.12 -21.31 -10.92
CA GLU A 127 -8.12 -22.35 -10.59
C GLU A 127 -6.72 -22.01 -11.11
N ALA A 128 -6.63 -21.24 -12.20
CA ALA A 128 -5.38 -20.94 -12.88
C ALA A 128 -5.06 -19.44 -12.89
N ASP A 129 -3.76 -19.15 -12.94
CA ASP A 129 -3.26 -17.81 -13.17
C ASP A 129 -3.78 -17.23 -14.50
N GLY A 130 -3.81 -15.93 -14.60
CA GLY A 130 -4.26 -15.24 -15.80
C GLY A 130 -4.09 -13.73 -15.69
N LYS A 131 -4.31 -13.05 -16.82
CA LYS A 131 -4.27 -11.60 -16.87
C LYS A 131 -5.29 -11.04 -15.87
N GLU A 132 -4.86 -10.04 -15.09
CA GLU A 132 -5.70 -9.35 -14.08
C GLU A 132 -6.05 -10.18 -12.85
N ARG A 133 -5.52 -11.38 -12.70
CA ARG A 133 -5.73 -12.25 -11.55
C ARG A 133 -4.58 -12.15 -10.56
N THR A 134 -4.85 -12.42 -9.31
CA THR A 134 -3.83 -12.51 -8.26
C THR A 134 -4.05 -13.78 -7.46
N LYS A 135 -2.96 -14.49 -7.19
CA LYS A 135 -2.97 -15.72 -6.40
C LYS A 135 -3.38 -15.42 -4.95
N ILE A 136 -4.33 -16.17 -4.42
CA ILE A 136 -4.74 -16.17 -3.02
C ILE A 136 -4.12 -17.38 -2.32
N ALA A 137 -4.26 -18.55 -2.94
CA ALA A 137 -3.73 -19.83 -2.48
C ALA A 137 -3.41 -20.74 -3.67
N GLU A 138 -2.92 -21.95 -3.43
CA GLU A 138 -2.71 -22.91 -4.50
C GLU A 138 -4.02 -23.26 -5.19
N GLY A 139 -4.08 -23.15 -6.52
CA GLY A 139 -5.30 -23.36 -7.30
C GLY A 139 -6.42 -22.36 -7.02
N CYS A 140 -6.11 -21.19 -6.47
CA CYS A 140 -7.13 -20.19 -6.17
C CYS A 140 -6.63 -18.77 -6.49
N TYR A 141 -7.24 -18.12 -7.47
CA TYR A 141 -6.88 -16.80 -7.97
C TYR A 141 -8.11 -15.91 -8.04
N VAL A 142 -7.99 -14.64 -7.64
CA VAL A 142 -9.08 -13.64 -7.70
C VAL A 142 -8.85 -12.62 -8.81
N LEU A 143 -9.91 -12.19 -9.47
CA LEU A 143 -9.89 -11.05 -10.39
C LEU A 143 -9.63 -9.76 -9.59
N SER A 144 -8.40 -9.29 -9.59
CA SER A 144 -7.96 -8.17 -8.74
C SER A 144 -7.85 -6.83 -9.47
N SER A 145 -7.64 -6.84 -10.79
CA SER A 145 -7.56 -5.64 -11.63
C SER A 145 -8.94 -5.28 -12.18
N SER A 146 -9.76 -4.66 -11.33
CA SER A 146 -11.14 -4.28 -11.64
C SER A 146 -11.51 -2.97 -10.94
N SER A 147 -12.67 -2.41 -11.23
CA SER A 147 -13.19 -1.22 -10.55
C SER A 147 -13.49 -1.49 -9.07
N THR A 148 -13.65 -0.45 -8.26
CA THR A 148 -14.04 -0.57 -6.84
C THR A 148 -15.40 -1.25 -6.71
N ASN A 149 -16.35 -0.90 -7.56
CA ASN A 149 -17.69 -1.52 -7.57
C ASN A 149 -17.64 -3.01 -7.94
N THR A 150 -16.80 -3.40 -8.90
CA THR A 150 -16.58 -4.81 -9.21
C THR A 150 -16.00 -5.57 -8.03
N LYS A 151 -15.05 -4.98 -7.29
CA LYS A 151 -14.49 -5.58 -6.08
C LYS A 151 -15.56 -5.77 -4.99
N ARG A 152 -16.45 -4.78 -4.82
CA ARG A 152 -17.60 -4.90 -3.92
C ARG A 152 -18.49 -6.08 -4.33
N SER A 153 -18.80 -6.21 -5.63
CA SER A 153 -19.60 -7.33 -6.14
C SER A 153 -18.92 -8.69 -5.92
N ILE A 154 -17.60 -8.77 -6.08
CA ILE A 154 -16.83 -9.99 -5.79
C ILE A 154 -16.98 -10.37 -4.31
N LEU A 155 -16.77 -9.43 -3.39
CA LEU A 155 -16.87 -9.69 -1.95
C LEU A 155 -18.30 -10.08 -1.54
N ASN A 156 -19.33 -9.39 -2.03
CA ASN A 156 -20.72 -9.73 -1.79
C ASN A 156 -21.05 -11.16 -2.25
N PHE A 157 -20.54 -11.53 -3.42
CA PHE A 157 -20.68 -12.89 -3.93
C PHE A 157 -19.99 -13.92 -3.02
N LEU A 158 -18.76 -13.63 -2.58
CA LEU A 158 -18.00 -14.54 -1.72
C LEU A 158 -18.63 -14.70 -0.34
N PHE A 159 -19.04 -13.62 0.31
CA PHE A 159 -19.72 -13.66 1.60
C PHE A 159 -20.99 -14.52 1.53
N LYS A 160 -21.78 -14.30 0.50
CA LYS A 160 -23.00 -15.09 0.28
C LYS A 160 -22.69 -16.58 0.00
N SER A 161 -21.68 -16.86 -0.83
CA SER A 161 -21.34 -18.24 -1.22
C SER A 161 -20.64 -19.04 -0.12
N CYS A 162 -19.93 -18.36 0.77
CA CYS A 162 -19.26 -18.96 1.93
C CYS A 162 -20.08 -18.88 3.20
N GLU A 163 -21.33 -18.38 3.14
CA GLU A 163 -22.24 -18.22 4.29
C GLU A 163 -21.64 -17.36 5.42
N ILE A 164 -20.85 -16.35 5.05
CA ILE A 164 -20.24 -15.41 5.98
C ILE A 164 -21.08 -14.13 5.99
N PRO A 165 -21.51 -13.63 7.16
CA PRO A 165 -22.20 -12.34 7.23
C PRO A 165 -21.30 -11.21 6.71
N SER A 166 -21.81 -10.36 5.80
CA SER A 166 -21.05 -9.25 5.24
C SER A 166 -20.69 -8.17 6.27
N GLY A 167 -21.48 -8.02 7.33
CA GLY A 167 -21.21 -7.12 8.45
C GLY A 167 -19.96 -7.44 9.28
N VAL A 168 -19.26 -8.56 9.01
CA VAL A 168 -17.95 -8.82 9.61
C VAL A 168 -16.83 -7.98 8.99
N LEU A 169 -17.11 -7.29 7.88
CA LEU A 169 -16.16 -6.43 7.17
C LEU A 169 -16.57 -4.96 7.34
N GLU A 170 -15.67 -4.18 7.90
CA GLU A 170 -15.77 -2.73 7.97
C GLU A 170 -14.59 -2.10 7.22
N LEU A 171 -14.83 -0.98 6.54
CA LEU A 171 -13.83 -0.28 5.72
C LEU A 171 -13.39 0.99 6.42
N GLU A 172 -12.09 1.24 6.50
CA GLU A 172 -11.51 2.50 6.97
C GLU A 172 -11.19 3.37 5.74
N LEU A 173 -11.95 4.43 5.56
CA LEU A 173 -11.88 5.30 4.38
C LEU A 173 -11.45 6.71 4.77
N THR A 174 -10.72 7.40 3.88
CA THR A 174 -10.48 8.84 4.07
C THR A 174 -11.79 9.61 3.98
N PRO A 175 -12.00 10.65 4.81
CA PRO A 175 -13.17 11.51 4.72
C PRO A 175 -13.32 12.11 3.31
N LEU A 176 -14.53 12.40 2.90
CA LEU A 176 -14.78 13.20 1.68
C LEU A 176 -14.22 14.62 1.88
N ALA A 177 -13.59 15.16 0.83
CA ALA A 177 -12.98 16.48 0.87
C ALA A 177 -13.97 17.59 1.29
N ASP A 178 -15.25 17.44 0.98
CA ASP A 178 -16.30 18.41 1.32
C ASP A 178 -16.58 18.49 2.83
N LYS A 179 -16.34 17.42 3.60
CA LYS A 179 -16.49 17.43 5.07
C LYS A 179 -15.30 18.07 5.80
N LEU A 180 -14.16 18.24 5.13
CA LEU A 180 -12.98 18.90 5.70
C LEU A 180 -13.13 20.43 5.73
N VAL A 181 -14.07 21.00 5.00
CA VAL A 181 -14.29 22.47 4.93
C VAL A 181 -15.23 22.96 6.03
N GLU A 182 -16.16 22.12 6.51
CA GLU A 182 -17.12 22.51 7.57
C GLU A 182 -16.50 22.60 8.99
N GLY A 183 -15.29 22.12 9.21
CA GLY A 183 -14.59 22.15 10.52
C GLY A 183 -13.65 23.35 10.72
N ILE A 184 -13.61 24.33 9.80
CA ILE A 184 -12.69 25.48 9.85
C ILE A 184 -13.44 26.80 10.20
N GLU A 185 -14.76 26.76 10.34
CA GLU A 185 -15.55 27.91 10.76
C GLU A 185 -16.06 27.76 12.21
N GLU A 186 -15.13 27.78 13.21
CA GLU A 186 -15.39 28.17 14.60
C GLU A 186 -14.13 28.78 15.22
#